data_cfd6c62ecd11542da0a8539e4a985120
#
_entry.id   cfd6c62ecd11542da0a8539e4a985120
#
_cell.length_a   1.000
_cell.length_b   1.000
_cell.length_c   1.000
_cell.angle_alpha   90.00
_cell.angle_beta   90.00
_cell.angle_gamma   90.00
#
_symmetry.space_group_name_H-M   'P 1'
#
loop_
_entity.id
_entity.type
_entity.pdbx_description
1 polymer ?
#
loop_
_entity_poly.entity_id
_entity_poly.type
_entity_poly.pdbx_seq_one_letter_code
_entity_poly.pdbx_strand_id
1 'polypeptide(L)'
;MTKKATQLTRIAAALSVTTLFGCGGGATSSTDIDSVDVSAPVSDWQLVWSDEFDDTGIDDNKWTHEVNCDGGGNNEAQCYTDSEENAFVSDGVLNIVALPAEEGAAKPYTSARLITQYKADFKYGRFEIRAKLPEGQGSWPAFWMMPTDSVYGGWPRSGEIDIMEAKYAMRDAGLPVRIDT
;
A
#
# COMPACT_ATOMS: atom_id res chain seq x y z
N MET A 1 41.71 -9.94 -2.55
CA MET A 1 40.86 -9.58 -3.68
C MET A 1 40.01 -8.40 -3.25
N THR A 2 40.33 -7.22 -3.76
CA THR A 2 39.81 -5.92 -3.29
C THR A 2 38.56 -5.57 -4.08
N LYS A 3 37.41 -5.44 -3.41
CA LYS A 3 36.16 -4.96 -4.05
C LYS A 3 36.17 -3.43 -4.08
N LYS A 4 36.13 -2.86 -5.28
CA LYS A 4 36.00 -1.42 -5.55
C LYS A 4 34.55 -1.00 -5.28
N ALA A 5 34.37 0.00 -4.42
CA ALA A 5 33.11 0.72 -4.26
C ALA A 5 32.96 1.76 -5.37
N THR A 6 31.84 1.74 -6.08
CA THR A 6 31.51 2.73 -7.11
C THR A 6 30.67 3.83 -6.47
N GLN A 7 31.23 5.04 -6.42
CA GLN A 7 30.50 6.24 -5.98
C GLN A 7 29.59 6.74 -7.10
N LEU A 8 28.30 6.96 -6.81
CA LEU A 8 27.38 7.68 -7.68
C LEU A 8 27.53 9.19 -7.47
N THR A 9 27.97 9.88 -8.52
CA THR A 9 28.08 11.34 -8.58
C THR A 9 26.70 11.95 -8.83
N ARG A 10 26.24 12.81 -7.94
CA ARG A 10 25.05 13.62 -8.15
C ARG A 10 25.36 14.80 -9.06
N ILE A 11 24.67 14.89 -10.20
CA ILE A 11 24.74 16.03 -11.13
C ILE A 11 23.65 17.02 -10.71
N ALA A 12 24.06 18.19 -10.26
CA ALA A 12 23.18 19.34 -10.05
C ALA A 12 23.09 20.14 -11.35
N ALA A 13 21.92 20.22 -11.96
CA ALA A 13 21.67 21.10 -13.11
C ALA A 13 21.30 22.51 -12.61
N ALA A 14 22.15 23.48 -12.91
CA ALA A 14 21.87 24.90 -12.69
C ALA A 14 21.12 25.45 -13.90
N LEU A 15 19.91 25.98 -13.69
CA LEU A 15 19.14 26.70 -14.70
C LEU A 15 19.56 28.17 -14.67
N SER A 16 20.18 28.67 -15.75
CA SER A 16 20.49 30.07 -15.97
C SER A 16 19.31 30.76 -16.62
N VAL A 17 18.73 31.75 -15.94
CA VAL A 17 17.69 32.64 -16.51
C VAL A 17 18.36 33.86 -17.15
N THR A 18 18.23 34.00 -18.45
CA THR A 18 18.72 35.16 -19.20
C THR A 18 17.55 36.15 -19.34
N THR A 19 17.67 37.32 -18.73
CA THR A 19 16.72 38.42 -18.90
C THR A 19 17.04 39.24 -20.13
N LEU A 20 16.11 39.31 -21.08
CA LEU A 20 16.14 40.25 -22.20
C LEU A 20 15.32 41.47 -21.85
N PHE A 21 15.98 42.65 -21.82
CA PHE A 21 15.34 43.94 -21.76
C PHE A 21 14.91 44.35 -23.16
N GLY A 22 13.60 44.58 -23.34
CA GLY A 22 13.01 45.24 -24.53
C GLY A 22 12.19 46.45 -24.11
N CYS A 23 12.63 47.66 -24.51
CA CYS A 23 11.85 48.89 -24.37
C CYS A 23 10.77 48.99 -25.45
N GLY A 24 9.55 49.38 -25.05
CA GLY A 24 8.50 49.76 -25.99
C GLY A 24 7.24 50.20 -25.21
N GLY A 25 6.97 51.51 -25.21
CA GLY A 25 5.86 52.13 -24.45
C GLY A 25 4.48 51.83 -25.02
N GLY A 26 3.49 51.82 -24.14
CA GLY A 26 2.07 51.78 -24.45
C GLY A 26 1.30 51.64 -23.14
N ALA A 27 0.70 52.77 -22.69
CA ALA A 27 -0.15 52.75 -21.50
C ALA A 27 -1.48 52.05 -21.79
N THR A 28 -1.70 50.92 -21.12
CA THR A 28 -3.05 50.38 -20.89
C THR A 28 -3.15 49.93 -19.46
N SER A 29 -4.22 50.34 -18.81
CA SER A 29 -4.64 50.02 -17.45
C SER A 29 -4.41 48.55 -17.12
N SER A 30 -3.42 48.26 -16.29
CA SER A 30 -3.26 46.94 -15.68
C SER A 30 -4.26 46.84 -14.52
N THR A 31 -5.29 46.06 -14.71
CA THR A 31 -5.98 45.46 -13.56
C THR A 31 -4.97 44.57 -12.86
N ASP A 32 -4.57 44.93 -11.65
CA ASP A 32 -3.80 44.11 -10.75
C ASP A 32 -4.56 42.81 -10.56
N ILE A 33 -4.10 41.75 -11.22
CA ILE A 33 -4.50 40.39 -10.84
C ILE A 33 -3.70 40.14 -9.59
N ASP A 34 -4.37 40.30 -8.44
CA ASP A 34 -3.86 39.80 -7.17
C ASP A 34 -3.25 38.43 -7.41
N SER A 35 -1.98 38.30 -7.11
CA SER A 35 -1.30 37.02 -7.11
C SER A 35 -2.03 36.13 -6.11
N VAL A 36 -2.86 35.24 -6.63
CA VAL A 36 -3.48 34.19 -5.82
C VAL A 36 -2.32 33.37 -5.27
N ASP A 37 -2.02 33.59 -4.00
CA ASP A 37 -1.10 32.73 -3.26
C ASP A 37 -1.73 31.33 -3.19
N VAL A 38 -1.36 30.49 -4.14
CA VAL A 38 -1.72 29.07 -4.15
C VAL A 38 -0.76 28.35 -3.21
N SER A 39 -0.68 28.79 -1.96
CA SER A 39 -0.14 27.96 -0.91
C SER A 39 -1.06 26.75 -0.83
N ALA A 40 -0.54 25.59 -1.19
CA ALA A 40 -1.28 24.34 -1.03
C ALA A 40 -1.82 24.28 0.40
N PRO A 41 -3.09 23.93 0.61
CA PRO A 41 -3.64 23.86 1.95
C PRO A 41 -2.74 22.98 2.80
N VAL A 42 -2.22 23.54 3.88
CA VAL A 42 -1.47 22.75 4.87
C VAL A 42 -2.44 21.68 5.36
N SER A 43 -2.10 20.43 5.14
CA SER A 43 -2.91 19.33 5.59
C SER A 43 -2.93 19.33 7.12
N ASP A 44 -4.08 19.53 7.74
CA ASP A 44 -4.26 19.40 9.20
C ASP A 44 -4.24 17.95 9.70
N TRP A 45 -3.87 17.00 8.82
CA TRP A 45 -3.76 15.60 9.16
C TRP A 45 -2.58 15.36 10.11
N GLN A 46 -2.85 14.66 11.21
CA GLN A 46 -1.85 14.22 12.17
C GLN A 46 -1.67 12.71 12.03
N LEU A 47 -0.41 12.28 11.96
CA LEU A 47 -0.08 10.87 11.99
C LEU A 47 -0.44 10.31 13.38
N VAL A 48 -1.31 9.32 13.42
CA VAL A 48 -1.76 8.68 14.67
C VAL A 48 -1.26 7.25 14.80
N TRP A 49 -0.90 6.62 13.71
CA TRP A 49 -0.34 5.27 13.67
C TRP A 49 0.43 5.06 12.37
N SER A 50 1.55 4.35 12.44
CA SER A 50 2.27 3.88 11.27
C SER A 50 3.04 2.59 11.56
N ASP A 51 3.38 1.88 10.51
CA ASP A 51 4.40 0.86 10.51
C ASP A 51 5.22 0.99 9.23
N GLU A 52 6.48 1.35 9.39
CA GLU A 52 7.42 1.53 8.29
C GLU A 52 8.27 0.27 8.06
N PHE A 53 8.06 -0.76 8.92
CA PHE A 53 8.77 -2.05 8.88
C PHE A 53 10.29 -1.92 8.95
N ASP A 54 10.77 -0.94 9.74
CA ASP A 54 12.20 -0.70 9.96
C ASP A 54 12.83 -1.69 10.96
N ASP A 55 12.01 -2.45 11.67
CA ASP A 55 12.41 -3.48 12.61
C ASP A 55 12.90 -4.75 11.90
N THR A 56 13.46 -5.68 12.68
CA THR A 56 13.96 -6.96 12.15
C THR A 56 12.88 -8.01 11.90
N GLY A 57 11.64 -7.73 12.30
CA GLY A 57 10.49 -8.63 12.18
C GLY A 57 9.16 -7.88 12.24
N ILE A 58 8.08 -8.60 12.16
CA ILE A 58 6.72 -8.06 12.30
C ILE A 58 6.47 -7.75 13.79
N ASP A 59 6.06 -6.52 14.09
CA ASP A 59 5.76 -6.08 15.46
C ASP A 59 4.44 -6.68 15.96
N ASP A 60 4.53 -7.65 16.86
CA ASP A 60 3.38 -8.29 17.49
C ASP A 60 2.51 -7.34 18.34
N ASN A 61 2.98 -6.14 18.66
CA ASN A 61 2.12 -5.14 19.30
C ASN A 61 1.22 -4.42 18.31
N LYS A 62 1.57 -4.43 17.02
CA LYS A 62 0.81 -3.80 15.93
C LYS A 62 -0.02 -4.81 15.15
N TRP A 63 0.51 -6.01 14.93
CA TRP A 63 -0.05 -7.01 14.03
C TRP A 63 -0.34 -8.34 14.73
N THR A 64 -1.33 -9.03 14.23
CA THR A 64 -1.62 -10.43 14.57
C THR A 64 -1.73 -11.22 13.27
N HIS A 65 -1.07 -12.37 13.20
CA HIS A 65 -1.28 -13.32 12.13
C HIS A 65 -2.64 -14.00 12.31
N GLU A 66 -3.46 -13.97 11.27
CA GLU A 66 -4.63 -14.82 11.20
C GLU A 66 -4.22 -16.19 10.71
N VAL A 67 -4.60 -17.25 11.43
CA VAL A 67 -4.23 -18.64 11.09
C VAL A 67 -5.49 -19.46 10.90
N ASN A 68 -5.79 -19.78 9.66
CA ASN A 68 -6.94 -20.64 9.31
C ASN A 68 -6.87 -21.12 7.86
N CYS A 69 -7.78 -22.05 7.50
CA CYS A 69 -7.96 -22.57 6.16
C CYS A 69 -9.42 -22.41 5.65
N ASP A 70 -10.16 -21.47 6.20
CA ASP A 70 -11.61 -21.35 5.99
C ASP A 70 -11.98 -20.81 4.61
N GLY A 71 -10.99 -20.30 3.84
CA GLY A 71 -11.18 -19.81 2.49
C GLY A 71 -11.83 -18.43 2.42
N GLY A 72 -11.75 -17.64 3.51
CA GLY A 72 -12.14 -16.21 3.55
C GLY A 72 -13.56 -15.91 3.11
N GLY A 73 -14.48 -16.90 3.15
CA GLY A 73 -15.84 -16.75 2.62
C GLY A 73 -15.96 -16.83 1.08
N ASN A 74 -14.85 -16.87 0.36
CA ASN A 74 -14.79 -16.83 -1.11
C ASN A 74 -14.25 -18.12 -1.74
N ASN A 75 -14.11 -19.20 -0.97
CA ASN A 75 -13.44 -20.43 -1.38
C ASN A 75 -11.99 -20.21 -1.82
N GLU A 76 -11.30 -19.30 -1.15
CA GLU A 76 -9.90 -19.02 -1.41
C GLU A 76 -9.04 -20.29 -1.31
N ALA A 77 -8.02 -20.38 -2.13
CA ALA A 77 -7.26 -21.60 -2.34
C ALA A 77 -6.06 -21.74 -1.38
N GLN A 78 -5.86 -20.79 -0.45
CA GLN A 78 -4.78 -20.82 0.53
C GLN A 78 -5.27 -21.05 1.96
N CYS A 79 -4.39 -21.61 2.78
CA CYS A 79 -4.42 -21.43 4.22
C CYS A 79 -3.62 -20.16 4.60
N TYR A 80 -4.09 -19.39 5.56
CA TYR A 80 -3.29 -18.36 6.21
C TYR A 80 -2.49 -18.98 7.35
N THR A 81 -1.22 -18.59 7.45
CA THR A 81 -0.26 -19.12 8.43
C THR A 81 0.47 -17.99 9.16
N ASP A 82 1.13 -18.32 10.24
CA ASP A 82 2.08 -17.48 10.97
C ASP A 82 3.55 -17.79 10.60
N SER A 83 3.76 -18.52 9.51
CA SER A 83 5.11 -18.86 9.04
C SER A 83 5.86 -17.63 8.53
N GLU A 84 7.13 -17.52 8.92
CA GLU A 84 8.05 -16.52 8.36
C GLU A 84 8.31 -16.71 6.86
N GLU A 85 7.96 -17.85 6.28
CA GLU A 85 8.00 -18.03 4.82
C GLU A 85 6.86 -17.30 4.11
N ASN A 86 5.71 -17.10 4.80
CA ASN A 86 4.55 -16.42 4.25
C ASN A 86 4.49 -14.93 4.60
N ALA A 87 5.06 -14.51 5.75
CA ALA A 87 5.14 -13.09 6.12
C ALA A 87 6.44 -12.80 6.88
N PHE A 88 7.21 -11.84 6.39
CA PHE A 88 8.48 -11.45 7.00
C PHE A 88 8.85 -10.00 6.63
N VAL A 89 9.70 -9.40 7.46
CA VAL A 89 10.30 -8.09 7.18
C VAL A 89 11.72 -8.28 6.64
N SER A 90 12.03 -7.65 5.53
CA SER A 90 13.40 -7.53 5.01
C SER A 90 13.61 -6.23 4.27
N ASP A 91 14.79 -5.64 4.41
CA ASP A 91 15.17 -4.38 3.75
C ASP A 91 14.17 -3.24 3.97
N GLY A 92 13.56 -3.16 5.17
CA GLY A 92 12.57 -2.13 5.51
C GLY A 92 11.23 -2.31 4.78
N VAL A 93 10.86 -3.55 4.46
CA VAL A 93 9.62 -3.88 3.75
C VAL A 93 8.98 -5.12 4.35
N LEU A 94 7.67 -5.07 4.60
CA LEU A 94 6.87 -6.26 4.85
C LEU A 94 6.68 -7.04 3.53
N ASN A 95 7.02 -8.31 3.56
CA ASN A 95 6.78 -9.23 2.47
C ASN A 95 5.65 -10.19 2.86
N ILE A 96 4.63 -10.28 2.04
CA ILE A 96 3.57 -11.30 2.12
C ILE A 96 3.68 -12.18 0.88
N VAL A 97 3.89 -13.47 1.08
CA VAL A 97 4.21 -14.42 0.02
C VAL A 97 3.19 -15.56 0.01
N ALA A 98 2.62 -15.81 -1.16
CA ALA A 98 1.85 -17.04 -1.40
C ALA A 98 2.79 -18.14 -1.92
N LEU A 99 2.75 -19.30 -1.30
CA LEU A 99 3.58 -20.45 -1.62
C LEU A 99 2.71 -21.67 -1.94
N PRO A 100 3.15 -22.58 -2.83
CA PRO A 100 2.55 -23.89 -2.92
C PRO A 100 2.65 -24.61 -1.57
N ALA A 101 1.56 -25.23 -1.15
CA ALA A 101 1.55 -26.03 0.06
C ALA A 101 2.18 -27.42 -0.19
N GLU A 102 2.56 -28.10 0.88
CA GLU A 102 3.04 -29.48 0.80
C GLU A 102 1.96 -30.44 0.31
N GLU A 103 2.38 -31.56 -0.22
CA GLU A 103 1.48 -32.62 -0.67
C GLU A 103 0.63 -33.14 0.50
N GLY A 104 -0.67 -33.20 0.31
CA GLY A 104 -1.64 -33.62 1.34
C GLY A 104 -2.10 -32.50 2.29
N ALA A 105 -1.66 -31.27 2.10
CA ALA A 105 -2.17 -30.12 2.85
C ALA A 105 -3.67 -29.87 2.60
N ALA A 106 -4.33 -29.18 3.54
CA ALA A 106 -5.76 -28.87 3.46
C ALA A 106 -6.13 -27.98 2.25
N LYS A 107 -5.21 -27.15 1.81
CA LYS A 107 -5.33 -26.24 0.65
C LYS A 107 -4.07 -26.31 -0.20
N PRO A 108 -4.15 -26.00 -1.51
CA PRO A 108 -3.00 -26.08 -2.41
C PRO A 108 -1.95 -24.99 -2.19
N TYR A 109 -2.27 -23.94 -1.42
CA TYR A 109 -1.36 -22.84 -1.15
C TYR A 109 -1.36 -22.45 0.32
N THR A 110 -0.30 -21.76 0.74
CA THR A 110 -0.20 -21.00 1.99
C THR A 110 0.03 -19.52 1.68
N SER A 111 -0.38 -18.64 2.57
CA SER A 111 -0.12 -17.20 2.52
C SER A 111 -0.26 -16.62 3.92
N ALA A 112 -0.20 -15.30 4.04
CA ALA A 112 -0.44 -14.62 5.31
C ALA A 112 -1.55 -13.58 5.19
N ARG A 113 -2.25 -13.37 6.32
CA ARG A 113 -3.15 -12.26 6.58
C ARG A 113 -2.77 -11.65 7.93
N LEU A 114 -2.42 -10.37 7.91
CA LEU A 114 -2.08 -9.61 9.11
C LEU A 114 -3.24 -8.68 9.47
N ILE A 115 -3.62 -8.65 10.74
CA ILE A 115 -4.71 -7.83 11.24
C ILE A 115 -4.26 -6.98 12.43
N THR A 116 -4.88 -5.79 12.58
CA THR A 116 -4.63 -4.87 13.69
C THR A 116 -5.71 -4.94 14.76
N GLN A 117 -6.66 -5.85 14.67
CA GLN A 117 -7.81 -5.96 15.57
C GLN A 117 -7.39 -5.96 17.04
N TYR A 118 -8.00 -5.11 17.87
CA TYR A 118 -7.68 -4.87 19.29
C TYR A 118 -6.27 -4.35 19.60
N LYS A 119 -5.49 -3.99 18.56
CA LYS A 119 -4.17 -3.38 18.69
C LYS A 119 -4.16 -1.96 18.17
N ALA A 120 -4.81 -1.75 17.01
CA ALA A 120 -5.01 -0.44 16.42
C ALA A 120 -6.34 -0.43 15.65
N ASP A 121 -7.37 0.14 16.27
CA ASP A 121 -8.71 0.23 15.69
C ASP A 121 -9.00 1.66 15.24
N PHE A 122 -9.52 1.83 14.03
CA PHE A 122 -9.76 3.12 13.42
C PHE A 122 -11.23 3.29 13.06
N LYS A 123 -11.79 4.45 13.39
CA LYS A 123 -13.18 4.78 13.03
C LYS A 123 -13.25 5.79 11.90
N TYR A 124 -12.31 6.71 11.87
CA TYR A 124 -12.17 7.77 10.87
C TYR A 124 -10.71 8.00 10.59
N GLY A 125 -10.40 8.56 9.43
CA GLY A 125 -9.04 8.94 9.11
C GLY A 125 -8.72 8.85 7.63
N ARG A 126 -7.48 9.11 7.33
CA ARG A 126 -6.85 8.92 6.03
C ARG A 126 -5.88 7.75 6.14
N PHE A 127 -5.96 6.83 5.22
CA PHE A 127 -5.09 5.66 5.13
C PHE A 127 -4.17 5.82 3.93
N GLU A 128 -2.88 5.66 4.14
CA GLU A 128 -1.87 5.71 3.08
C GLU A 128 -1.03 4.45 3.17
N ILE A 129 -0.97 3.71 2.07
CA ILE A 129 -0.25 2.44 2.00
C ILE A 129 0.60 2.47 0.74
N ARG A 130 1.92 2.27 0.90
CA ARG A 130 2.84 2.09 -0.21
C ARG A 130 3.09 0.61 -0.42
N ALA A 131 2.69 0.06 -1.55
CA ALA A 131 2.82 -1.36 -1.82
C ALA A 131 3.31 -1.64 -3.25
N LYS A 132 3.96 -2.79 -3.41
CA LYS A 132 4.19 -3.44 -4.68
C LYS A 132 3.32 -4.68 -4.73
N LEU A 133 2.31 -4.66 -5.61
CA LEU A 133 1.38 -5.77 -5.74
C LEU A 133 2.03 -6.93 -6.51
N PRO A 134 1.67 -8.19 -6.19
CA PRO A 134 2.10 -9.34 -6.97
C PRO A 134 1.46 -9.28 -8.37
N GLU A 135 2.17 -9.79 -9.35
CA GLU A 135 1.66 -10.02 -10.69
C GLU A 135 1.38 -11.52 -10.85
N GLY A 136 0.36 -11.86 -11.60
CA GLY A 136 0.08 -13.24 -11.96
C GLY A 136 -1.38 -13.64 -11.75
N GLN A 137 -1.74 -14.64 -12.54
CA GLN A 137 -3.09 -15.20 -12.55
C GLN A 137 -3.44 -15.85 -11.22
N GLY A 138 -4.59 -15.51 -10.66
CA GLY A 138 -5.09 -16.06 -9.41
C GLY A 138 -4.62 -15.34 -8.16
N SER A 139 -3.72 -14.33 -8.25
CA SER A 139 -3.37 -13.52 -7.08
C SER A 139 -4.51 -12.54 -6.73
N TRP A 140 -4.65 -12.30 -5.44
CA TRP A 140 -5.69 -11.42 -4.90
C TRP A 140 -5.15 -10.68 -3.66
N PRO A 141 -4.23 -9.73 -3.83
CA PRO A 141 -3.79 -8.88 -2.74
C PRO A 141 -4.87 -7.86 -2.40
N ALA A 142 -5.00 -7.54 -1.10
CA ALA A 142 -5.95 -6.54 -0.63
C ALA A 142 -5.44 -5.79 0.61
N PHE A 143 -5.84 -4.53 0.71
CA PHE A 143 -5.81 -3.71 1.92
C PHE A 143 -7.24 -3.30 2.24
N TRP A 144 -7.75 -3.70 3.37
CA TRP A 144 -9.15 -3.60 3.69
C TRP A 144 -9.39 -3.52 5.19
N MET A 145 -10.60 -3.21 5.58
CA MET A 145 -10.99 -3.05 6.98
C MET A 145 -12.23 -3.85 7.29
N MET A 146 -12.19 -4.51 8.43
CA MET A 146 -13.34 -5.16 9.03
C MET A 146 -13.71 -4.46 10.35
N PRO A 147 -14.97 -4.52 10.79
CA PRO A 147 -15.34 -4.02 12.10
C PRO A 147 -14.63 -4.83 13.18
N THR A 148 -14.06 -4.13 14.18
CA THR A 148 -13.42 -4.76 15.34
C THR A 148 -14.37 -5.69 16.07
N ASP A 149 -15.58 -5.18 16.32
CA ASP A 149 -16.69 -5.93 16.90
C ASP A 149 -17.85 -5.99 15.92
N SER A 150 -18.32 -7.17 15.59
CA SER A 150 -19.43 -7.37 14.66
C SER A 150 -20.77 -7.08 15.32
N VAL A 151 -20.98 -5.84 15.79
CA VAL A 151 -22.13 -5.42 16.61
C VAL A 151 -23.49 -5.59 15.92
N TYR A 152 -23.51 -5.61 14.60
CA TYR A 152 -24.74 -5.84 13.80
C TYR A 152 -24.83 -7.27 13.26
N GLY A 153 -23.92 -8.16 13.69
CA GLY A 153 -23.79 -9.55 13.23
C GLY A 153 -22.59 -9.74 12.31
N GLY A 154 -22.31 -11.01 12.01
CA GLY A 154 -21.19 -11.38 11.13
C GLY A 154 -21.34 -10.80 9.71
N TRP A 155 -20.27 -10.89 8.94
CA TRP A 155 -20.23 -10.44 7.55
C TRP A 155 -21.45 -10.89 6.74
N PRO A 156 -22.04 -10.04 5.89
CA PRO A 156 -21.67 -8.64 5.60
C PRO A 156 -22.39 -7.60 6.47
N ARG A 157 -23.12 -7.99 7.52
CA ARG A 157 -24.04 -7.12 8.28
C ARG A 157 -23.34 -5.96 9.01
N SER A 158 -22.13 -6.18 9.50
CA SER A 158 -21.35 -5.15 10.19
C SER A 158 -20.44 -4.34 9.24
N GLY A 159 -20.47 -4.65 7.95
CA GLY A 159 -19.78 -3.91 6.89
C GLY A 159 -18.34 -4.40 6.65
N GLU A 160 -17.75 -3.85 5.59
CA GLU A 160 -16.37 -4.04 5.12
C GLU A 160 -16.00 -2.80 4.32
N ILE A 161 -14.75 -2.38 4.37
CA ILE A 161 -14.22 -1.25 3.58
C ILE A 161 -12.96 -1.73 2.88
N ASP A 162 -12.99 -1.77 1.55
CA ASP A 162 -11.83 -2.11 0.73
C ASP A 162 -11.11 -0.84 0.32
N ILE A 163 -9.89 -0.65 0.84
CA ILE A 163 -9.03 0.49 0.49
C ILE A 163 -8.37 0.20 -0.86
N MET A 164 -7.93 -1.04 -1.05
CA MET A 164 -7.39 -1.56 -2.31
C MET A 164 -7.67 -3.04 -2.40
N GLU A 165 -8.15 -3.45 -3.54
CA GLU A 165 -8.34 -4.84 -3.91
C GLU A 165 -7.93 -5.06 -5.37
N ALA A 166 -7.03 -6.01 -5.61
CA ALA A 166 -6.58 -6.35 -6.96
C ALA A 166 -6.76 -7.84 -7.21
N LYS A 167 -7.82 -8.18 -7.93
CA LYS A 167 -8.13 -9.56 -8.29
C LYS A 167 -7.69 -9.86 -9.72
N TYR A 168 -6.63 -10.63 -9.84
CA TYR A 168 -6.12 -11.07 -11.14
C TYR A 168 -6.85 -12.36 -11.55
N ALA A 169 -8.06 -12.19 -12.10
CA ALA A 169 -8.85 -13.30 -12.60
C ALA A 169 -8.09 -14.09 -13.68
N MET A 170 -8.41 -15.36 -13.82
CA MET A 170 -8.02 -16.16 -14.99
C MET A 170 -8.60 -15.47 -16.23
N ARG A 171 -7.78 -14.69 -16.94
CA ARG A 171 -8.14 -14.12 -18.24
C ARG A 171 -7.37 -14.86 -19.32
N ASP A 172 -8.07 -15.20 -20.38
CA ASP A 172 -7.45 -15.45 -21.67
C ASP A 172 -6.58 -14.23 -22.04
N ALA A 173 -5.34 -14.50 -22.43
CA ALA A 173 -4.29 -13.51 -22.64
C ALA A 173 -4.79 -12.32 -23.48
N GLY A 174 -4.70 -11.10 -22.94
CA GLY A 174 -4.70 -9.91 -23.77
C GLY A 174 -5.43 -8.64 -23.33
N LEU A 175 -5.99 -8.53 -22.12
CA LEU A 175 -6.61 -7.27 -21.71
C LEU A 175 -5.88 -6.63 -20.52
N PRO A 176 -5.68 -5.29 -20.51
CA PRO A 176 -5.00 -4.60 -19.43
C PRO A 176 -5.77 -4.70 -18.11
N VAL A 177 -5.05 -4.91 -17.03
CA VAL A 177 -5.58 -4.85 -15.66
C VAL A 177 -5.90 -3.39 -15.33
N ARG A 178 -7.14 -3.11 -14.93
CA ARG A 178 -7.54 -1.81 -14.39
C ARG A 178 -7.48 -1.90 -12.87
N ILE A 179 -6.70 -1.01 -12.26
CA ILE A 179 -6.71 -0.77 -10.82
C ILE A 179 -7.65 0.42 -10.62
N ASP A 180 -8.81 0.18 -10.00
CA ASP A 180 -9.71 1.24 -9.58
C ASP A 180 -9.29 1.63 -8.15
N THR A 181 -8.77 2.86 -7.99
CA THR A 181 -8.41 3.51 -6.71
C THR A 181 -9.53 4.41 -6.24
#